data_c7a21f3e306bb938c8d74e681ff5d6d9
#
_entry.id   c7a21f3e306bb938c8d74e681ff5d6d9
#
_cell.length_a   1.000
_cell.length_b   1.000
_cell.length_c   1.000
_cell.angle_alpha   90.00
_cell.angle_beta   90.00
_cell.angle_gamma   90.00
#
_symmetry.space_group_name_H-M   'P 1'
#
loop_
_entity.id
_entity.type
_entity.pdbx_description
1 polymer ?
#
loop_
_entity_poly.entity_id
_entity_poly.type
_entity_poly.pdbx_seq_one_letter_code
_entity_poly.pdbx_strand_id
1 'polypeptide(L)'
;MLLGNQPPKNVVIVGAGMAGLVAGYELTRAGHDVTILEARDRVGGRVFTLRAPFSDGHYADAGAARIPPDHDITLGYTDHFGLTLDPFYPESSYYVNLSNDERTLIPANDYLNDPPWEGYHVNRQEFVKIRGGTDLLPHAFADYLAEQIHLGTPVESIEQNSDGVVVRVSDGTEFTADRVLCTVPLTVLNRIQFSPQLSPEKLDASSGGYYYFNITRIFMQFLNRFWESEGLNGWGNTDWPEEIWHPTWGRQGPRGVLLSYLKFNRADEIDQLSEAARIEHVLSRWETVFPGVQDHFENGTSHSWALEEWSGGAVSWPSPEQEAALGAHIGAAEDRIHFAGEHASDYHGWMQGALVSGLRAATEIHEGDSDE
;
A
#
# COMPACT_ATOMS: atom_id res chain seq x y z
N MET A 1 14.93 -16.33 0.84
CA MET A 1 16.31 -16.26 1.38
C MET A 1 17.26 -16.46 0.22
N LEU A 2 18.12 -15.47 -0.04
CA LEU A 2 19.16 -15.57 -1.07
C LEU A 2 20.20 -16.63 -0.63
N LEU A 3 20.54 -17.52 -1.54
CA LEU A 3 21.46 -18.62 -1.31
C LEU A 3 22.65 -18.50 -2.26
N GLY A 4 23.85 -18.73 -1.74
CA GLY A 4 25.08 -18.74 -2.52
C GLY A 4 26.11 -17.75 -1.98
N ASN A 5 27.37 -17.98 -2.37
CA ASN A 5 28.51 -17.14 -1.98
C ASN A 5 28.87 -16.26 -3.20
N GLN A 6 28.07 -15.23 -3.42
CA GLN A 6 28.36 -14.25 -4.47
C GLN A 6 29.29 -13.16 -3.93
N PRO A 7 30.16 -12.57 -4.73
CA PRO A 7 30.93 -11.39 -4.34
C PRO A 7 30.00 -10.27 -3.85
N PRO A 8 30.35 -9.60 -2.74
CA PRO A 8 29.60 -8.44 -2.28
C PRO A 8 29.48 -7.37 -3.38
N LYS A 9 28.30 -6.79 -3.52
CA LYS A 9 28.02 -5.66 -4.42
C LYS A 9 27.57 -4.47 -3.58
N ASN A 10 27.88 -3.29 -4.04
CA ASN A 10 27.30 -2.06 -3.53
C ASN A 10 25.98 -1.79 -4.25
N VAL A 11 24.88 -1.74 -3.53
CA VAL A 11 23.51 -1.65 -4.07
C VAL A 11 22.80 -0.43 -3.50
N VAL A 12 22.35 0.47 -4.37
CA VAL A 12 21.46 1.56 -3.98
C VAL A 12 20.02 1.18 -4.31
N ILE A 13 19.13 1.28 -3.31
CA ILE A 13 17.69 1.03 -3.45
C ILE A 13 16.95 2.37 -3.37
N VAL A 14 16.15 2.70 -4.37
CA VAL A 14 15.33 3.89 -4.43
C VAL A 14 13.91 3.57 -4.00
N GLY A 15 13.55 4.02 -2.80
CA GLY A 15 12.27 3.81 -2.14
C GLY A 15 12.34 2.78 -0.99
N ALA A 16 11.85 3.18 0.19
CA ALA A 16 11.66 2.33 1.37
C ALA A 16 10.21 1.85 1.51
N GLY A 17 9.54 1.53 0.39
CA GLY A 17 8.29 0.78 0.35
C GLY A 17 8.54 -0.72 0.57
N MET A 18 7.49 -1.54 0.58
CA MET A 18 7.62 -2.98 0.85
C MET A 18 8.60 -3.70 -0.09
N ALA A 19 8.63 -3.33 -1.38
CA ALA A 19 9.55 -3.93 -2.35
C ALA A 19 11.02 -3.60 -2.05
N GLY A 20 11.32 -2.31 -1.76
CA GLY A 20 12.68 -1.90 -1.42
C GLY A 20 13.15 -2.45 -0.07
N LEU A 21 12.26 -2.47 0.92
CA LEU A 21 12.59 -2.99 2.25
C LEU A 21 12.88 -4.49 2.24
N VAL A 22 12.06 -5.30 1.57
CA VAL A 22 12.34 -6.76 1.50
C VAL A 22 13.61 -7.05 0.70
N ALA A 23 13.84 -6.33 -0.40
CA ALA A 23 15.06 -6.48 -1.19
C ALA A 23 16.30 -6.09 -0.38
N GLY A 24 16.26 -4.95 0.29
CA GLY A 24 17.35 -4.50 1.16
C GLY A 24 17.63 -5.47 2.29
N TYR A 25 16.58 -6.01 2.92
CA TYR A 25 16.69 -7.00 3.97
C TYR A 25 17.41 -8.29 3.49
N GLU A 26 16.98 -8.85 2.36
CA GLU A 26 17.57 -10.08 1.85
C GLU A 26 18.99 -9.86 1.29
N LEU A 27 19.22 -8.73 0.59
CA LEU A 27 20.57 -8.38 0.08
C LEU A 27 21.58 -8.15 1.20
N THR A 28 21.20 -7.42 2.26
CA THR A 28 22.05 -7.19 3.44
C THR A 28 22.39 -8.54 4.11
N ARG A 29 21.42 -9.44 4.25
CA ARG A 29 21.64 -10.78 4.81
C ARG A 29 22.53 -11.65 3.93
N ALA A 30 22.51 -11.43 2.62
CA ALA A 30 23.40 -12.10 1.66
C ALA A 30 24.84 -11.51 1.64
N GLY A 31 25.08 -10.43 2.39
CA GLY A 31 26.41 -9.82 2.54
C GLY A 31 26.72 -8.70 1.55
N HIS A 32 25.71 -8.16 0.86
CA HIS A 32 25.84 -6.96 0.04
C HIS A 32 25.85 -5.69 0.88
N ASP A 33 26.51 -4.65 0.39
CA ASP A 33 26.48 -3.29 0.97
C ASP A 33 25.27 -2.54 0.39
N VAL A 34 24.28 -2.24 1.23
CA VAL A 34 23.00 -1.70 0.81
C VAL A 34 22.80 -0.28 1.35
N THR A 35 22.37 0.62 0.48
CA THR A 35 21.89 1.97 0.83
C THR A 35 20.48 2.14 0.31
N ILE A 36 19.53 2.55 1.16
CA ILE A 36 18.12 2.78 0.79
C ILE A 36 17.80 4.27 0.89
N LEU A 37 17.36 4.88 -0.22
CA LEU A 37 17.01 6.29 -0.32
C LEU A 37 15.49 6.44 -0.38
N GLU A 38 14.89 7.05 0.63
CA GLU A 38 13.45 7.29 0.72
C GLU A 38 13.14 8.78 0.68
N ALA A 39 12.23 9.18 -0.20
CA ALA A 39 11.87 10.58 -0.39
C ALA A 39 11.07 11.16 0.80
N ARG A 40 10.28 10.34 1.49
CA ARG A 40 9.50 10.72 2.69
C ARG A 40 10.35 10.72 3.95
N ASP A 41 9.77 11.24 5.00
CA ASP A 41 10.26 11.17 6.38
C ASP A 41 9.87 9.85 7.09
N ARG A 42 9.30 8.88 6.36
CA ARG A 42 8.84 7.58 6.87
C ARG A 42 9.06 6.46 5.85
N VAL A 43 9.18 5.24 6.36
CA VAL A 43 9.17 4.02 5.56
C VAL A 43 7.75 3.54 5.24
N GLY A 44 7.63 2.47 4.46
CA GLY A 44 6.41 1.72 4.18
C GLY A 44 5.70 2.12 2.88
N GLY A 45 6.01 3.29 2.31
CA GLY A 45 5.34 3.74 1.08
C GLY A 45 3.82 3.80 1.24
N ARG A 46 3.09 2.99 0.46
CA ARG A 46 1.61 2.84 0.52
C ARG A 46 1.10 1.94 1.64
N VAL A 47 1.96 1.46 2.52
CA VAL A 47 1.61 0.85 3.82
C VAL A 47 1.75 1.93 4.88
N PHE A 48 0.62 2.43 5.38
CA PHE A 48 0.59 3.56 6.29
C PHE A 48 -0.59 3.49 7.25
N THR A 49 -0.32 3.64 8.55
CA THR A 49 -1.33 3.60 9.61
C THR A 49 -1.43 4.95 10.30
N LEU A 50 -2.62 5.53 10.31
CA LEU A 50 -2.93 6.76 11.02
C LEU A 50 -3.21 6.48 12.49
N ARG A 51 -2.60 7.27 13.38
CA ARG A 51 -2.87 7.26 14.82
C ARG A 51 -3.51 8.58 15.28
N ALA A 52 -3.10 9.68 14.70
CA ALA A 52 -3.80 10.95 14.85
C ALA A 52 -4.89 11.09 13.79
N PRO A 53 -6.02 11.77 14.07
CA PRO A 53 -6.35 12.51 15.32
C PRO A 53 -7.10 11.65 16.36
N PHE A 54 -7.00 10.34 16.31
CA PHE A 54 -7.83 9.43 17.11
C PHE A 54 -7.44 9.43 18.59
N SER A 55 -8.46 9.29 19.44
CA SER A 55 -8.35 9.15 20.89
C SER A 55 -8.25 7.67 21.31
N ASP A 56 -8.01 7.42 22.60
CA ASP A 56 -8.01 6.08 23.22
C ASP A 56 -7.03 5.08 22.58
N GLY A 57 -5.95 5.58 21.93
CA GLY A 57 -4.99 4.73 21.24
C GLY A 57 -5.54 4.05 19.98
N HIS A 58 -6.65 4.56 19.44
CA HIS A 58 -7.18 4.08 18.18
C HIS A 58 -6.23 4.40 17.02
N TYR A 59 -6.27 3.55 16.00
CA TYR A 59 -5.55 3.70 14.75
C TYR A 59 -6.37 3.13 13.60
N ALA A 60 -6.07 3.54 12.38
CA ALA A 60 -6.69 3.00 11.19
C ALA A 60 -5.69 3.03 10.02
N ASP A 61 -5.70 2.00 9.19
CA ASP A 61 -4.81 1.90 8.05
C ASP A 61 -5.30 2.79 6.90
N ALA A 62 -4.48 3.75 6.50
CA ALA A 62 -4.73 4.61 5.34
C ALA A 62 -4.36 3.92 4.02
N GLY A 63 -3.45 2.96 4.08
CA GLY A 63 -2.98 2.15 2.96
C GLY A 63 -3.44 0.70 3.00
N ALA A 64 -2.52 -0.22 2.72
CA ALA A 64 -2.78 -1.65 2.85
C ALA A 64 -3.29 -1.99 4.25
N ALA A 65 -4.33 -2.82 4.35
CA ALA A 65 -5.01 -3.08 5.60
C ALA A 65 -5.40 -4.54 5.80
N ARG A 66 -5.72 -5.26 4.72
CA ARG A 66 -6.19 -6.65 4.76
C ARG A 66 -5.22 -7.57 4.04
N ILE A 67 -5.07 -8.78 4.55
CA ILE A 67 -4.16 -9.81 4.03
C ILE A 67 -4.99 -11.06 3.76
N PRO A 68 -5.15 -11.48 2.50
CA PRO A 68 -5.77 -12.74 2.13
C PRO A 68 -4.89 -13.94 2.55
N PRO A 69 -5.48 -15.13 2.74
CA PRO A 69 -4.73 -16.32 3.19
C PRO A 69 -3.77 -16.90 2.13
N ASP A 70 -3.94 -16.55 0.86
CA ASP A 70 -3.07 -16.93 -0.26
C ASP A 70 -1.87 -15.98 -0.44
N HIS A 71 -1.74 -14.96 0.40
CA HIS A 71 -0.58 -14.07 0.43
C HIS A 71 0.55 -14.63 1.31
N ASP A 72 1.09 -15.76 0.90
CA ASP A 72 2.04 -16.58 1.66
C ASP A 72 3.32 -15.85 2.08
N ILE A 73 3.89 -15.01 1.21
CA ILE A 73 5.10 -14.24 1.51
C ILE A 73 4.79 -13.15 2.54
N THR A 74 3.67 -12.46 2.40
CA THR A 74 3.23 -11.45 3.37
C THR A 74 3.01 -12.08 4.73
N LEU A 75 2.27 -13.20 4.79
CA LEU A 75 2.03 -13.95 6.02
C LEU A 75 3.34 -14.53 6.60
N GLY A 76 4.23 -15.03 5.75
CA GLY A 76 5.54 -15.53 6.15
C GLY A 76 6.40 -14.48 6.84
N TYR A 77 6.45 -13.25 6.33
CA TYR A 77 7.19 -12.17 7.00
C TYR A 77 6.48 -11.64 8.25
N THR A 78 5.14 -11.64 8.31
CA THR A 78 4.44 -11.31 9.57
C THR A 78 4.75 -12.31 10.68
N ASP A 79 4.80 -13.60 10.36
CA ASP A 79 5.21 -14.64 11.29
C ASP A 79 6.70 -14.52 11.68
N HIS A 80 7.57 -14.31 10.69
CA HIS A 80 9.02 -14.15 10.89
C HIS A 80 9.36 -13.02 11.87
N PHE A 81 8.62 -11.90 11.80
CA PHE A 81 8.80 -10.77 12.72
C PHE A 81 7.92 -10.86 13.98
N GLY A 82 7.20 -11.96 14.18
CA GLY A 82 6.36 -12.17 15.37
C GLY A 82 5.18 -11.21 15.48
N LEU A 83 4.67 -10.71 14.35
CA LEU A 83 3.53 -9.81 14.33
C LEU A 83 2.23 -10.57 14.55
N THR A 84 1.37 -10.06 15.42
CA THR A 84 0.10 -10.70 15.74
C THR A 84 -0.95 -10.36 14.68
N LEU A 85 -1.67 -11.37 14.20
CA LEU A 85 -2.77 -11.22 13.27
C LEU A 85 -4.13 -11.32 13.97
N ASP A 86 -5.07 -10.48 13.54
CA ASP A 86 -6.48 -10.51 13.93
C ASP A 86 -7.35 -10.76 12.67
N PRO A 87 -8.56 -11.34 12.80
CA PRO A 87 -9.53 -11.33 11.72
C PRO A 87 -9.77 -9.91 11.21
N PHE A 88 -9.88 -9.74 9.88
CA PHE A 88 -10.11 -8.43 9.30
C PHE A 88 -11.57 -8.00 9.44
N TYR A 89 -12.51 -8.91 9.19
CA TYR A 89 -13.95 -8.66 9.23
C TYR A 89 -14.58 -9.11 10.55
N PRO A 90 -15.59 -8.37 11.10
CA PRO A 90 -16.33 -8.80 12.29
C PRO A 90 -17.14 -10.07 12.03
N GLU A 91 -17.10 -11.01 12.97
CA GLU A 91 -17.76 -12.33 12.86
C GLU A 91 -19.20 -12.35 13.42
N SER A 92 -19.68 -11.23 13.92
CA SER A 92 -21.01 -11.15 14.58
C SER A 92 -21.77 -9.91 14.14
N SER A 93 -23.04 -9.86 14.53
CA SER A 93 -23.94 -8.76 14.25
C SER A 93 -24.27 -8.63 12.74
N TYR A 94 -24.79 -7.49 12.31
CA TYR A 94 -25.22 -7.28 10.93
C TYR A 94 -24.30 -6.31 10.21
N TYR A 95 -24.04 -6.60 8.96
CA TYR A 95 -23.50 -5.67 7.97
C TYR A 95 -24.65 -4.87 7.36
N VAL A 96 -24.42 -3.58 7.09
CA VAL A 96 -25.42 -2.74 6.44
C VAL A 96 -25.13 -2.64 4.94
N ASN A 97 -26.17 -2.71 4.13
CA ASN A 97 -26.12 -2.43 2.70
C ASN A 97 -27.17 -1.39 2.36
N LEU A 98 -26.78 -0.33 1.64
CA LEU A 98 -27.67 0.69 1.12
C LEU A 98 -27.66 0.60 -0.41
N SER A 99 -28.83 0.33 -1.02
CA SER A 99 -28.99 0.27 -2.47
C SER A 99 -30.33 0.84 -2.88
N ASN A 100 -30.35 1.80 -3.81
CA ASN A 100 -31.56 2.49 -4.26
C ASN A 100 -32.38 3.09 -3.10
N ASP A 101 -31.68 3.72 -2.15
CA ASP A 101 -32.25 4.25 -0.89
C ASP A 101 -32.91 3.20 0.03
N GLU A 102 -32.77 1.93 -0.27
CA GLU A 102 -33.21 0.84 0.59
C GLU A 102 -32.07 0.32 1.46
N ARG A 103 -32.22 0.43 2.78
CA ARG A 103 -31.28 -0.08 3.78
C ARG A 103 -31.62 -1.52 4.14
N THR A 104 -30.73 -2.43 3.89
CA THR A 104 -30.86 -3.85 4.23
C THR A 104 -29.77 -4.28 5.20
N LEU A 105 -30.08 -5.28 6.03
CA LEU A 105 -29.15 -5.85 7.02
C LEU A 105 -28.78 -7.27 6.58
N ILE A 106 -27.48 -7.53 6.48
CA ILE A 106 -26.92 -8.82 6.06
C ILE A 106 -26.31 -9.48 7.31
N PRO A 107 -26.77 -10.67 7.71
CA PRO A 107 -26.15 -11.40 8.81
C PRO A 107 -24.67 -11.64 8.55
N ALA A 108 -23.84 -11.54 9.62
CA ALA A 108 -22.39 -11.68 9.47
C ALA A 108 -21.99 -12.99 8.78
N ASN A 109 -22.62 -14.10 9.12
CA ASN A 109 -22.34 -15.39 8.49
C ASN A 109 -22.59 -15.38 6.97
N ASP A 110 -23.65 -14.74 6.51
CA ASP A 110 -23.95 -14.65 5.07
C ASP A 110 -22.94 -13.76 4.34
N TYR A 111 -22.58 -12.61 4.94
CA TYR A 111 -21.59 -11.70 4.37
C TYR A 111 -20.18 -12.32 4.33
N LEU A 112 -19.78 -13.05 5.35
CA LEU A 112 -18.44 -13.60 5.50
C LEU A 112 -18.18 -14.81 4.60
N ASN A 113 -19.21 -15.58 4.27
CA ASN A 113 -19.08 -16.75 3.41
C ASN A 113 -19.02 -16.41 1.91
N ASP A 114 -19.27 -15.14 1.55
CA ASP A 114 -19.10 -14.67 0.19
C ASP A 114 -17.69 -14.10 -0.04
N PRO A 115 -17.10 -14.26 -1.25
CA PRO A 115 -15.87 -13.59 -1.60
C PRO A 115 -16.08 -12.05 -1.65
N PRO A 116 -15.02 -11.26 -1.43
CA PRO A 116 -15.13 -9.79 -1.40
C PRO A 116 -15.48 -9.19 -2.77
N TRP A 117 -15.21 -9.90 -3.86
CA TRP A 117 -15.53 -9.52 -5.25
C TRP A 117 -15.66 -10.77 -6.12
N GLU A 118 -16.36 -10.61 -7.25
CA GLU A 118 -16.62 -11.68 -8.20
C GLU A 118 -15.32 -12.32 -8.72
N GLY A 119 -15.30 -13.65 -8.81
CA GLY A 119 -14.14 -14.41 -9.30
C GLY A 119 -13.02 -14.63 -8.29
N TYR A 120 -13.13 -14.08 -7.09
CA TYR A 120 -12.14 -14.33 -6.04
C TYR A 120 -12.51 -15.63 -5.27
N HIS A 121 -11.52 -16.46 -4.96
CA HIS A 121 -11.78 -17.80 -4.41
C HIS A 121 -11.78 -17.86 -2.88
N VAL A 122 -11.41 -16.76 -2.24
CA VAL A 122 -11.23 -16.67 -0.79
C VAL A 122 -12.41 -15.93 -0.19
N ASN A 123 -13.03 -16.51 0.83
CA ASN A 123 -14.13 -15.89 1.55
C ASN A 123 -13.62 -14.78 2.49
N ARG A 124 -14.48 -13.80 2.80
CA ARG A 124 -14.12 -12.66 3.68
C ARG A 124 -13.65 -13.10 5.06
N GLN A 125 -14.19 -14.19 5.62
CA GLN A 125 -13.81 -14.72 6.94
C GLN A 125 -12.32 -15.11 7.05
N GLU A 126 -11.64 -15.37 5.92
CA GLU A 126 -10.25 -15.83 5.89
C GLU A 126 -9.25 -14.68 5.87
N PHE A 127 -9.73 -13.44 5.71
CA PHE A 127 -8.86 -12.27 5.70
C PHE A 127 -8.42 -11.87 7.09
N VAL A 128 -7.15 -11.51 7.21
CA VAL A 128 -6.55 -11.04 8.46
C VAL A 128 -5.97 -9.62 8.32
N LYS A 129 -5.70 -8.99 9.47
CA LYS A 129 -4.98 -7.72 9.59
C LYS A 129 -3.91 -7.81 10.67
N ILE A 130 -2.90 -6.95 10.59
CA ILE A 130 -1.85 -6.86 11.61
C ILE A 130 -2.40 -6.06 12.81
N ARG A 131 -2.37 -6.67 14.00
CA ARG A 131 -2.74 -5.98 15.25
C ARG A 131 -1.72 -4.88 15.55
N GLY A 132 -2.20 -3.67 15.74
CA GLY A 132 -1.35 -2.50 15.98
C GLY A 132 -1.18 -1.60 14.76
N GLY A 133 -1.57 -2.07 13.58
CA GLY A 133 -1.47 -1.37 12.30
C GLY A 133 -0.58 -2.10 11.30
N THR A 134 -0.94 -2.01 10.05
CA THR A 134 -0.20 -2.71 8.98
C THR A 134 1.21 -2.15 8.78
N ASP A 135 1.45 -0.89 9.19
CA ASP A 135 2.79 -0.26 9.16
C ASP A 135 3.82 -0.92 10.08
N LEU A 136 3.41 -1.80 10.99
CA LEU A 136 4.36 -2.58 11.80
C LEU A 136 5.23 -3.51 10.94
N LEU A 137 4.73 -3.97 9.80
CA LEU A 137 5.51 -4.83 8.91
C LEU A 137 6.67 -4.09 8.25
N PRO A 138 6.48 -2.94 7.55
CA PRO A 138 7.61 -2.16 7.05
C PRO A 138 8.53 -1.64 8.15
N HIS A 139 8.03 -1.31 9.35
CA HIS A 139 8.88 -0.92 10.48
C HIS A 139 9.77 -2.07 10.94
N ALA A 140 9.28 -3.31 10.99
CA ALA A 140 10.09 -4.47 11.37
C ALA A 140 11.28 -4.71 10.41
N PHE A 141 11.08 -4.51 9.10
CA PHE A 141 12.18 -4.48 8.14
C PHE A 141 13.14 -3.32 8.41
N ALA A 142 12.58 -2.13 8.63
CA ALA A 142 13.37 -0.91 8.83
C ALA A 142 14.21 -0.95 10.12
N ASP A 143 13.72 -1.58 11.17
CA ASP A 143 14.48 -1.77 12.42
C ASP A 143 15.76 -2.60 12.17
N TYR A 144 15.68 -3.60 11.28
CA TYR A 144 16.87 -4.36 10.86
C TYR A 144 17.81 -3.54 9.96
N LEU A 145 17.27 -2.63 9.15
CA LEU A 145 17.95 -1.84 8.12
C LEU A 145 18.22 -0.39 8.58
N ALA A 146 18.19 -0.10 9.87
CA ALA A 146 18.19 1.26 10.38
C ALA A 146 19.38 2.10 9.92
N GLU A 147 20.57 1.51 9.79
CA GLU A 147 21.80 2.19 9.36
C GLU A 147 21.87 2.37 7.83
N GLN A 148 21.07 1.64 7.06
CA GLN A 148 21.05 1.67 5.60
C GLN A 148 20.03 2.67 5.03
N ILE A 149 19.02 3.09 5.81
CA ILE A 149 17.90 3.92 5.34
C ILE A 149 18.18 5.38 5.53
N HIS A 150 18.10 6.15 4.44
CA HIS A 150 18.17 7.61 4.41
C HIS A 150 16.79 8.17 4.08
N LEU A 151 16.10 8.71 5.07
CA LEU A 151 14.80 9.38 4.92
C LEU A 151 14.97 10.82 4.42
N GLY A 152 13.91 11.39 3.82
CA GLY A 152 13.93 12.76 3.30
C GLY A 152 14.94 12.96 2.16
N THR A 153 15.22 11.89 1.41
CA THR A 153 16.29 11.85 0.41
C THR A 153 15.72 11.53 -0.98
N PRO A 154 14.99 12.46 -1.62
CA PRO A 154 14.40 12.23 -2.93
C PRO A 154 15.49 12.16 -4.02
N VAL A 155 15.43 11.11 -4.83
CA VAL A 155 16.34 10.88 -5.97
C VAL A 155 15.89 11.73 -7.16
N GLU A 156 16.84 12.46 -7.76
CA GLU A 156 16.62 13.31 -8.94
C GLU A 156 17.13 12.66 -10.23
N SER A 157 18.29 11.97 -10.18
CA SER A 157 18.82 11.31 -11.37
C SER A 157 19.53 9.99 -11.06
N ILE A 158 19.52 9.09 -12.05
CA ILE A 158 20.25 7.84 -12.04
C ILE A 158 21.00 7.74 -13.37
N GLU A 159 22.33 7.72 -13.28
CA GLU A 159 23.21 7.67 -14.43
C GLU A 159 24.03 6.37 -14.38
N GLN A 160 24.00 5.56 -15.43
CA GLN A 160 24.76 4.31 -15.50
C GLN A 160 25.72 4.28 -16.70
N ASN A 161 26.82 3.56 -16.54
CA ASN A 161 27.80 3.30 -17.58
C ASN A 161 28.50 1.96 -17.32
N SER A 162 29.57 1.66 -18.08
CA SER A 162 30.38 0.44 -17.92
C SER A 162 30.96 0.26 -16.51
N ASP A 163 31.23 1.36 -15.82
CA ASP A 163 31.95 1.33 -14.54
C ASP A 163 31.03 1.19 -13.33
N GLY A 164 29.74 1.60 -13.44
CA GLY A 164 28.77 1.54 -12.36
C GLY A 164 27.59 2.46 -12.56
N VAL A 165 26.92 2.78 -11.46
CA VAL A 165 25.77 3.68 -11.40
C VAL A 165 26.05 4.83 -10.43
N VAL A 166 25.62 6.03 -10.79
CA VAL A 166 25.62 7.21 -9.93
C VAL A 166 24.18 7.63 -9.70
N VAL A 167 23.76 7.71 -8.44
CA VAL A 167 22.45 8.19 -8.01
C VAL A 167 22.63 9.55 -7.37
N ARG A 168 21.96 10.58 -7.88
CA ARG A 168 22.00 11.94 -7.33
C ARG A 168 20.67 12.28 -6.66
N VAL A 169 20.74 12.84 -5.47
CA VAL A 169 19.57 13.27 -4.70
C VAL A 169 19.43 14.79 -4.69
N SER A 170 18.31 15.31 -4.24
CA SER A 170 17.90 16.72 -4.38
C SER A 170 18.80 17.76 -3.72
N ASP A 171 19.61 17.36 -2.74
CA ASP A 171 20.62 18.25 -2.12
C ASP A 171 21.97 18.24 -2.85
N GLY A 172 22.06 17.49 -3.96
CA GLY A 172 23.29 17.35 -4.76
C GLY A 172 24.23 16.25 -4.29
N THR A 173 23.92 15.52 -3.22
CA THR A 173 24.70 14.36 -2.77
C THR A 173 24.64 13.25 -3.82
N GLU A 174 25.77 12.57 -4.03
CA GLU A 174 25.89 11.44 -4.96
C GLU A 174 26.22 10.14 -4.24
N PHE A 175 25.52 9.08 -4.66
CA PHE A 175 25.76 7.71 -4.23
C PHE A 175 26.22 6.89 -5.42
N THR A 176 27.33 6.16 -5.28
CA THR A 176 27.84 5.26 -6.33
C THR A 176 27.50 3.83 -6.00
N ALA A 177 27.14 3.04 -6.99
CA ALA A 177 26.73 1.65 -6.81
C ALA A 177 27.14 0.75 -7.99
N ASP A 178 27.22 -0.57 -7.75
CA ASP A 178 27.35 -1.57 -8.78
C ASP A 178 25.99 -1.82 -9.46
N ARG A 179 24.92 -1.77 -8.68
CA ARG A 179 23.52 -1.96 -9.11
C ARG A 179 22.58 -1.00 -8.40
N VAL A 180 21.51 -0.65 -9.08
CA VAL A 180 20.40 0.13 -8.49
C VAL A 180 19.12 -0.67 -8.57
N LEU A 181 18.32 -0.65 -7.50
CA LEU A 181 16.94 -1.13 -7.48
C LEU A 181 15.99 0.05 -7.35
N CYS A 182 15.24 0.35 -8.40
CA CYS A 182 14.21 1.39 -8.41
C CYS A 182 12.86 0.77 -8.03
N THR A 183 12.26 1.22 -6.91
CA THR A 183 10.96 0.71 -6.40
C THR A 183 9.89 1.78 -6.33
N VAL A 184 10.10 2.92 -7.00
CA VAL A 184 9.11 4.00 -7.01
C VAL A 184 7.89 3.62 -7.86
N PRO A 185 6.68 4.11 -7.50
CA PRO A 185 5.50 3.90 -8.35
C PRO A 185 5.68 4.49 -9.75
N LEU A 186 5.11 3.85 -10.78
CA LEU A 186 5.18 4.36 -12.17
C LEU A 186 4.65 5.79 -12.29
N THR A 187 3.65 6.16 -11.52
CA THR A 187 3.05 7.50 -11.45
C THR A 187 4.02 8.63 -11.10
N VAL A 188 5.15 8.31 -10.49
CA VAL A 188 6.19 9.28 -10.09
C VAL A 188 7.57 8.94 -10.66
N LEU A 189 7.71 7.86 -11.42
CA LEU A 189 8.98 7.43 -12.01
C LEU A 189 9.58 8.50 -12.94
N ASN A 190 8.74 9.22 -13.65
CA ASN A 190 9.14 10.32 -14.54
C ASN A 190 9.72 11.55 -13.84
N ARG A 191 9.72 11.59 -12.52
CA ARG A 191 10.42 12.64 -11.72
C ARG A 191 11.92 12.39 -11.63
N ILE A 192 12.35 11.16 -11.93
CA ILE A 192 13.77 10.78 -11.92
C ILE A 192 14.30 10.84 -13.36
N GLN A 193 15.41 11.52 -13.54
CA GLN A 193 16.11 11.57 -14.83
C GLN A 193 17.01 10.35 -14.96
N PHE A 194 16.83 9.58 -16.02
CA PHE A 194 17.66 8.40 -16.31
C PHE A 194 18.63 8.68 -17.47
N SER A 195 19.88 8.24 -17.32
CA SER A 195 20.90 8.29 -18.35
C SER A 195 21.67 6.95 -18.41
N PRO A 196 21.58 6.18 -19.52
CA PRO A 196 20.72 6.39 -20.69
C PRO A 196 19.23 6.47 -20.34
N GLN A 197 18.44 7.01 -21.25
CA GLN A 197 16.98 7.08 -21.08
C GLN A 197 16.41 5.65 -21.03
N LEU A 198 15.38 5.45 -20.21
CA LEU A 198 14.66 4.18 -20.10
C LEU A 198 14.03 3.75 -21.44
N SER A 199 13.72 2.47 -21.56
CA SER A 199 13.02 1.91 -22.72
C SER A 199 11.72 2.66 -23.03
N PRO A 200 11.30 2.72 -24.31
CA PRO A 200 10.05 3.36 -24.69
C PRO A 200 8.84 2.82 -23.93
N GLU A 201 8.81 1.54 -23.61
CA GLU A 201 7.74 0.85 -22.90
C GLU A 201 7.64 1.33 -21.45
N LYS A 202 8.78 1.49 -20.73
CA LYS A 202 8.77 2.05 -19.36
C LYS A 202 8.39 3.52 -19.35
N LEU A 203 8.83 4.29 -20.35
CA LEU A 203 8.46 5.70 -20.49
C LEU A 203 6.96 5.85 -20.76
N ASP A 204 6.38 5.01 -21.63
CA ASP A 204 4.94 4.97 -21.88
C ASP A 204 4.18 4.62 -20.60
N ALA A 205 4.57 3.55 -19.91
CA ALA A 205 3.97 3.12 -18.65
C ALA A 205 3.98 4.25 -17.60
N SER A 206 5.10 4.95 -17.44
CA SER A 206 5.25 6.05 -16.47
C SER A 206 4.53 7.34 -16.87
N SER A 207 4.15 7.46 -18.13
CA SER A 207 3.42 8.62 -18.67
C SER A 207 1.90 8.42 -18.73
N GLY A 208 1.38 7.38 -18.08
CA GLY A 208 -0.05 7.06 -18.00
C GLY A 208 -0.49 5.92 -18.93
N GLY A 209 0.42 5.31 -19.70
CA GLY A 209 0.13 4.13 -20.49
C GLY A 209 -0.21 2.89 -19.67
N TYR A 210 0.08 2.91 -18.37
CA TYR A 210 -0.28 1.86 -17.42
C TYR A 210 -1.19 2.43 -16.34
N TYR A 211 -2.43 1.96 -16.30
CA TYR A 211 -3.46 2.59 -15.49
C TYR A 211 -3.25 2.39 -13.99
N TYR A 212 -3.43 3.47 -13.24
CA TYR A 212 -3.54 3.49 -11.79
C TYR A 212 -4.88 4.08 -11.40
N PHE A 213 -5.58 3.46 -10.45
CA PHE A 213 -6.75 4.09 -9.87
C PHE A 213 -6.45 4.71 -8.50
N ASN A 214 -7.27 5.71 -8.17
CA ASN A 214 -7.17 6.39 -6.90
C ASN A 214 -8.00 5.69 -5.82
N ILE A 215 -7.55 5.86 -4.57
CA ILE A 215 -8.26 5.50 -3.34
C ILE A 215 -8.19 6.69 -2.39
N THR A 216 -9.36 7.10 -1.89
CA THR A 216 -9.47 8.07 -0.80
C THR A 216 -10.22 7.43 0.36
N ARG A 217 -9.64 7.51 1.53
CA ARG A 217 -10.23 7.04 2.78
C ARG A 217 -10.55 8.22 3.68
N ILE A 218 -11.78 8.26 4.20
CA ILE A 218 -12.25 9.29 5.12
C ILE A 218 -12.58 8.59 6.43
N PHE A 219 -11.86 8.95 7.46
CA PHE A 219 -11.94 8.34 8.79
C PHE A 219 -12.69 9.26 9.72
N MET A 220 -13.67 8.71 10.44
CA MET A 220 -14.49 9.46 11.38
C MET A 220 -14.53 8.72 12.72
N GLN A 221 -14.10 9.40 13.78
CA GLN A 221 -14.21 8.90 15.14
C GLN A 221 -15.51 9.39 15.75
N PHE A 222 -16.16 8.50 16.47
CA PHE A 222 -17.42 8.74 17.17
C PHE A 222 -17.26 8.59 18.68
N LEU A 223 -17.99 9.39 19.43
CA LEU A 223 -18.01 9.40 20.92
C LEU A 223 -18.42 8.04 21.51
N ASN A 224 -19.26 7.31 20.78
CA ASN A 224 -19.67 5.95 21.12
C ASN A 224 -19.96 5.14 19.84
N ARG A 225 -20.08 3.83 19.99
CA ARG A 225 -20.43 2.91 18.91
C ARG A 225 -21.95 2.78 18.80
N PHE A 226 -22.60 3.89 18.45
CA PHE A 226 -24.06 4.00 18.41
C PHE A 226 -24.72 2.96 17.50
N TRP A 227 -24.05 2.54 16.41
CA TRP A 227 -24.51 1.50 15.48
C TRP A 227 -24.70 0.13 16.15
N GLU A 228 -23.99 -0.16 17.26
CA GLU A 228 -24.14 -1.41 17.99
C GLU A 228 -25.52 -1.52 18.65
N SER A 229 -26.17 -0.40 18.98
CA SER A 229 -27.53 -0.38 19.53
C SER A 229 -28.59 -0.88 18.54
N GLU A 230 -28.31 -0.83 17.25
CA GLU A 230 -29.15 -1.40 16.19
C GLU A 230 -28.71 -2.83 15.79
N GLY A 231 -27.75 -3.41 16.48
CA GLY A 231 -27.21 -4.74 16.17
C GLY A 231 -26.23 -4.72 14.99
N LEU A 232 -25.72 -3.55 14.56
CA LEU A 232 -24.75 -3.42 13.47
C LEU A 232 -23.33 -3.57 13.98
N ASN A 233 -22.45 -4.07 13.12
CA ASN A 233 -21.02 -4.17 13.39
C ASN A 233 -20.19 -2.96 12.87
N GLY A 234 -20.83 -2.01 12.20
CA GLY A 234 -20.19 -0.82 11.63
C GLY A 234 -19.56 -1.06 10.25
N TRP A 235 -19.81 -2.19 9.62
CA TRP A 235 -19.36 -2.49 8.26
C TRP A 235 -20.52 -2.47 7.28
N GLY A 236 -20.23 -2.13 6.01
CA GLY A 236 -21.25 -2.12 4.99
C GLY A 236 -20.78 -1.67 3.62
N ASN A 237 -21.74 -1.57 2.71
CA ASN A 237 -21.56 -1.05 1.37
C ASN A 237 -22.69 -0.09 1.02
N THR A 238 -22.42 0.85 0.12
CA THR A 238 -23.45 1.72 -0.45
C THR A 238 -23.39 1.67 -1.98
N ASP A 239 -24.50 2.07 -2.63
CA ASP A 239 -24.58 2.21 -4.09
C ASP A 239 -23.82 3.44 -4.65
N TRP A 240 -23.30 4.28 -3.79
CA TRP A 240 -22.25 5.24 -4.09
C TRP A 240 -20.90 4.54 -3.99
N PRO A 241 -20.47 3.71 -4.93
CA PRO A 241 -19.57 2.55 -4.73
C PRO A 241 -18.55 2.75 -3.60
N GLU A 242 -19.05 2.64 -2.38
CA GLU A 242 -18.36 2.88 -1.11
C GLU A 242 -18.39 1.62 -0.27
N GLU A 243 -17.26 1.25 0.28
CA GLU A 243 -17.21 0.30 1.40
C GLU A 243 -17.12 1.08 2.72
N ILE A 244 -17.93 0.70 3.70
CA ILE A 244 -17.84 1.24 5.07
C ILE A 244 -17.14 0.20 5.92
N TRP A 245 -16.06 0.63 6.59
CA TRP A 245 -15.31 -0.26 7.48
C TRP A 245 -15.31 0.27 8.91
N HIS A 246 -15.17 -0.65 9.88
CA HIS A 246 -14.97 -0.36 11.30
C HIS A 246 -13.56 -0.81 11.74
N PRO A 247 -12.49 -0.03 11.48
CA PRO A 247 -11.11 -0.43 11.78
C PRO A 247 -10.87 -0.77 13.25
N THR A 248 -11.66 -0.20 14.14
CA THR A 248 -11.51 -0.35 15.60
C THR A 248 -12.43 -1.40 16.22
N TRP A 249 -13.10 -2.24 15.39
CA TRP A 249 -13.88 -3.34 15.95
C TRP A 249 -12.99 -4.29 16.77
N GLY A 250 -13.57 -4.90 17.82
CA GLY A 250 -12.82 -5.75 18.74
C GLY A 250 -11.96 -5.01 19.77
N ARG A 251 -11.80 -3.67 19.66
CA ARG A 251 -11.06 -2.88 20.65
C ARG A 251 -11.94 -2.45 21.84
N GLN A 252 -11.30 -2.24 22.97
CA GLN A 252 -11.98 -1.79 24.20
C GLN A 252 -12.31 -0.30 24.13
N GLY A 253 -13.28 0.13 24.94
CA GLY A 253 -13.69 1.51 25.09
C GLY A 253 -14.98 1.85 24.33
N PRO A 254 -15.60 3.01 24.66
CA PRO A 254 -16.85 3.42 24.04
C PRO A 254 -16.69 3.93 22.62
N ARG A 255 -15.57 4.61 22.33
CA ARG A 255 -15.29 5.21 21.01
C ARG A 255 -15.11 4.17 19.92
N GLY A 256 -15.42 4.55 18.70
CA GLY A 256 -15.15 3.76 17.52
C GLY A 256 -14.78 4.66 16.33
N VAL A 257 -14.06 4.10 15.38
CA VAL A 257 -13.74 4.74 14.10
C VAL A 257 -14.48 4.00 13.01
N LEU A 258 -15.25 4.72 12.19
CA LEU A 258 -15.73 4.23 10.91
C LEU A 258 -14.95 4.91 9.79
N LEU A 259 -14.83 4.22 8.68
CA LEU A 259 -14.09 4.68 7.51
C LEU A 259 -14.94 4.52 6.26
N SER A 260 -15.04 5.58 5.47
CA SER A 260 -15.53 5.58 4.10
C SER A 260 -14.37 5.26 3.17
N TYR A 261 -14.47 4.16 2.42
CA TYR A 261 -13.46 3.70 1.47
C TYR A 261 -13.95 3.90 0.04
N LEU A 262 -13.44 4.96 -0.58
CA LEU A 262 -13.81 5.39 -1.92
C LEU A 262 -12.74 5.02 -2.93
N LYS A 263 -13.17 4.58 -4.12
CA LYS A 263 -12.31 4.11 -5.20
C LYS A 263 -12.69 4.73 -6.53
N PHE A 264 -11.76 4.71 -7.48
CA PHE A 264 -11.98 5.16 -8.85
C PHE A 264 -12.52 6.61 -8.90
N ASN A 265 -13.47 6.87 -9.78
CA ASN A 265 -14.05 8.21 -10.00
C ASN A 265 -14.61 8.84 -8.71
N ARG A 266 -15.07 8.03 -7.75
CA ARG A 266 -15.56 8.56 -6.47
C ARG A 266 -14.44 9.12 -5.59
N ALA A 267 -13.27 8.49 -5.62
CA ALA A 267 -12.09 9.04 -4.98
C ALA A 267 -11.68 10.36 -5.66
N ASP A 268 -11.68 10.40 -6.99
CA ASP A 268 -11.31 11.60 -7.75
C ASP A 268 -12.30 12.76 -7.51
N GLU A 269 -13.60 12.48 -7.44
CA GLU A 269 -14.65 13.47 -7.15
C GLU A 269 -14.47 14.06 -5.74
N ILE A 270 -14.30 13.20 -4.72
CA ILE A 270 -14.18 13.65 -3.33
C ILE A 270 -12.87 14.42 -3.10
N ASP A 271 -11.83 14.12 -3.86
CA ASP A 271 -10.53 14.78 -3.76
C ASP A 271 -10.54 16.24 -4.23
N GLN A 272 -11.58 16.66 -4.97
CA GLN A 272 -11.78 18.07 -5.30
C GLN A 272 -12.19 18.92 -4.08
N LEU A 273 -12.60 18.28 -3.00
CA LEU A 273 -13.04 18.94 -1.78
C LEU A 273 -11.88 19.10 -0.78
N SER A 274 -11.98 20.10 0.07
CA SER A 274 -11.11 20.20 1.26
C SER A 274 -11.37 19.04 2.23
N GLU A 275 -10.41 18.70 3.09
CA GLU A 275 -10.58 17.62 4.07
C GLU A 275 -11.85 17.77 4.92
N ALA A 276 -12.11 18.96 5.43
CA ALA A 276 -13.32 19.24 6.21
C ALA A 276 -14.62 18.99 5.38
N ALA A 277 -14.62 19.41 4.12
CA ALA A 277 -15.76 19.21 3.23
C ALA A 277 -15.96 17.74 2.83
N ARG A 278 -14.88 16.95 2.75
CA ARG A 278 -14.95 15.48 2.54
C ARG A 278 -15.66 14.81 3.69
N ILE A 279 -15.29 15.15 4.93
CA ILE A 279 -15.87 14.60 6.16
C ILE A 279 -17.36 14.97 6.25
N GLU A 280 -17.71 16.26 6.05
CA GLU A 280 -19.08 16.73 6.06
C GLU A 280 -19.94 16.03 5.00
N HIS A 281 -19.40 15.89 3.78
CA HIS A 281 -20.07 15.20 2.70
C HIS A 281 -20.42 13.74 3.04
N VAL A 282 -19.46 12.99 3.58
CA VAL A 282 -19.68 11.59 3.97
C VAL A 282 -20.65 11.49 5.14
N LEU A 283 -20.50 12.31 6.19
CA LEU A 283 -21.43 12.34 7.33
C LEU A 283 -22.86 12.61 6.88
N SER A 284 -23.05 13.56 5.96
CA SER A 284 -24.38 13.86 5.41
C SER A 284 -24.99 12.68 4.65
N ARG A 285 -24.20 11.97 3.86
CA ARG A 285 -24.65 10.75 3.15
C ARG A 285 -24.96 9.61 4.10
N TRP A 286 -24.16 9.47 5.14
CA TRP A 286 -24.31 8.40 6.12
C TRP A 286 -25.53 8.55 7.03
N GLU A 287 -26.21 9.69 7.01
CA GLU A 287 -27.49 9.85 7.72
C GLU A 287 -28.56 8.84 7.25
N THR A 288 -28.50 8.42 5.98
CA THR A 288 -29.38 7.36 5.45
C THR A 288 -28.93 5.95 5.89
N VAL A 289 -27.63 5.75 6.03
CA VAL A 289 -27.05 4.45 6.45
C VAL A 289 -27.15 4.26 7.96
N PHE A 290 -26.82 5.31 8.69
CA PHE A 290 -26.77 5.37 10.17
C PHE A 290 -27.54 6.63 10.64
N PRO A 291 -28.85 6.55 10.85
CA PRO A 291 -29.63 7.70 11.29
C PRO A 291 -29.10 8.30 12.60
N GLY A 292 -28.89 9.62 12.62
CA GLY A 292 -28.34 10.35 13.77
C GLY A 292 -26.81 10.28 13.89
N VAL A 293 -26.09 9.83 12.84
CA VAL A 293 -24.62 9.69 12.84
C VAL A 293 -23.90 10.98 13.22
N GLN A 294 -24.44 12.14 12.83
CA GLN A 294 -23.82 13.44 13.09
C GLN A 294 -23.80 13.79 14.58
N ASP A 295 -24.79 13.34 15.36
CA ASP A 295 -24.88 13.62 16.82
C ASP A 295 -23.77 12.92 17.62
N HIS A 296 -23.15 11.90 17.03
CA HIS A 296 -22.10 11.11 17.65
C HIS A 296 -20.69 11.42 17.14
N PHE A 297 -20.58 12.23 16.10
CA PHE A 297 -19.29 12.59 15.48
C PHE A 297 -18.41 13.39 16.45
N GLU A 298 -17.13 13.02 16.56
CA GLU A 298 -16.16 13.69 17.42
C GLU A 298 -15.05 14.38 16.61
N ASN A 299 -14.40 13.66 15.73
CA ASN A 299 -13.34 14.17 14.84
C ASN A 299 -13.15 13.25 13.61
N GLY A 300 -12.36 13.72 12.67
CA GLY A 300 -12.05 12.92 11.48
C GLY A 300 -10.84 13.44 10.73
N THR A 301 -10.38 12.64 9.80
CA THR A 301 -9.31 12.96 8.84
C THR A 301 -9.52 12.22 7.53
N SER A 302 -8.81 12.60 6.49
CA SER A 302 -8.84 11.88 5.21
C SER A 302 -7.45 11.67 4.65
N HIS A 303 -7.30 10.61 3.84
CA HIS A 303 -6.07 10.33 3.12
C HIS A 303 -6.38 9.93 1.68
N SER A 304 -5.79 10.65 0.72
CA SER A 304 -5.87 10.35 -0.71
C SER A 304 -4.51 9.98 -1.24
N TRP A 305 -4.41 8.83 -1.91
CA TRP A 305 -3.16 8.37 -2.50
C TRP A 305 -2.82 9.08 -3.82
N ALA A 306 -3.79 9.65 -4.51
CA ALA A 306 -3.53 10.46 -5.70
C ALA A 306 -2.93 11.84 -5.36
N LEU A 307 -3.30 12.39 -4.20
CA LEU A 307 -2.77 13.67 -3.71
C LEU A 307 -1.44 13.52 -2.93
N GLU A 308 -1.02 12.28 -2.65
CA GLU A 308 0.28 11.99 -2.04
C GLU A 308 1.41 12.24 -3.05
N GLU A 309 2.31 13.16 -2.71
CA GLU A 309 3.37 13.62 -3.59
C GLU A 309 4.20 12.48 -4.20
N TRP A 310 4.59 11.50 -3.38
CA TRP A 310 5.47 10.40 -3.76
C TRP A 310 4.72 9.11 -4.11
N SER A 311 3.41 9.19 -4.32
CA SER A 311 2.60 8.07 -4.78
C SER A 311 1.86 8.36 -6.08
N GLY A 312 1.18 9.52 -6.18
CA GLY A 312 0.44 9.95 -7.36
C GLY A 312 -0.68 9.00 -7.82
N GLY A 313 -1.04 8.02 -6.99
CA GLY A 313 -2.05 7.00 -7.24
C GLY A 313 -1.99 5.88 -6.20
N ALA A 314 -3.06 5.11 -6.08
CA ALA A 314 -3.17 4.09 -5.05
C ALA A 314 -2.70 2.71 -5.52
N VAL A 315 -3.19 2.25 -6.66
CA VAL A 315 -3.06 0.87 -7.13
C VAL A 315 -2.84 0.84 -8.64
N SER A 316 -1.85 0.07 -9.10
CA SER A 316 -1.75 -0.28 -10.51
C SER A 316 -2.88 -1.24 -10.88
N TRP A 317 -3.59 -0.95 -11.95
CA TRP A 317 -4.72 -1.77 -12.41
C TRP A 317 -4.85 -1.72 -13.93
N PRO A 318 -3.90 -2.31 -14.63
CA PRO A 318 -3.88 -2.26 -16.09
C PRO A 318 -5.08 -2.98 -16.70
N SER A 319 -5.49 -2.53 -17.88
CA SER A 319 -6.36 -3.36 -18.71
C SER A 319 -5.60 -4.58 -19.22
N PRO A 320 -6.29 -5.65 -19.68
CA PRO A 320 -5.61 -6.79 -20.29
C PRO A 320 -4.71 -6.41 -21.47
N GLU A 321 -5.09 -5.38 -22.23
CA GLU A 321 -4.29 -4.86 -23.36
C GLU A 321 -3.03 -4.13 -22.88
N GLN A 322 -3.15 -3.32 -21.80
CA GLN A 322 -2.01 -2.64 -21.18
C GLN A 322 -1.03 -3.65 -20.57
N GLU A 323 -1.56 -4.66 -19.86
CA GLU A 323 -0.76 -5.74 -19.30
C GLU A 323 -0.01 -6.52 -20.38
N ALA A 324 -0.70 -6.90 -21.45
CA ALA A 324 -0.07 -7.62 -22.58
C ALA A 324 1.00 -6.81 -23.30
N ALA A 325 0.84 -5.49 -23.36
CA ALA A 325 1.78 -4.60 -24.05
C ALA A 325 2.99 -4.20 -23.20
N LEU A 326 2.78 -3.94 -21.89
CA LEU A 326 3.75 -3.27 -21.03
C LEU A 326 4.20 -4.11 -19.82
N GLY A 327 3.38 -5.06 -19.35
CA GLY A 327 3.62 -5.78 -18.11
C GLY A 327 5.01 -6.43 -18.02
N ALA A 328 5.43 -7.12 -19.06
CA ALA A 328 6.76 -7.76 -19.12
C ALA A 328 7.92 -6.76 -19.05
N HIS A 329 7.71 -5.52 -19.52
CA HIS A 329 8.76 -4.50 -19.57
C HIS A 329 8.92 -3.76 -18.23
N ILE A 330 7.83 -3.64 -17.45
CA ILE A 330 7.81 -2.85 -16.21
C ILE A 330 8.82 -3.37 -15.19
N GLY A 331 8.85 -4.69 -14.98
CA GLY A 331 9.76 -5.34 -14.03
C GLY A 331 11.14 -5.68 -14.60
N ALA A 332 11.34 -5.58 -15.91
CA ALA A 332 12.60 -5.95 -16.55
C ALA A 332 13.74 -5.01 -16.15
N ALA A 333 14.91 -5.56 -15.88
CA ALA A 333 16.10 -4.77 -15.64
C ALA A 333 16.55 -4.04 -16.93
N GLU A 334 17.18 -2.90 -16.76
CA GLU A 334 17.84 -2.13 -17.82
C GLU A 334 19.32 -1.95 -17.43
N ASP A 335 20.16 -2.83 -17.94
CA ASP A 335 21.57 -2.97 -17.58
C ASP A 335 21.76 -3.11 -16.05
N ARG A 336 22.25 -2.07 -15.38
CA ARG A 336 22.53 -2.08 -13.94
C ARG A 336 21.37 -1.63 -13.07
N ILE A 337 20.23 -1.24 -13.69
CA ILE A 337 19.07 -0.74 -12.98
C ILE A 337 17.96 -1.79 -13.00
N HIS A 338 17.60 -2.29 -11.83
CA HIS A 338 16.51 -3.24 -11.61
C HIS A 338 15.24 -2.50 -11.16
N PHE A 339 14.08 -3.11 -11.37
CA PHE A 339 12.79 -2.51 -11.05
C PHE A 339 11.90 -3.47 -10.26
N ALA A 340 11.25 -2.97 -9.20
CA ALA A 340 10.28 -3.71 -8.41
C ALA A 340 9.18 -2.79 -7.86
N GLY A 341 8.10 -3.37 -7.39
CA GLY A 341 6.92 -2.72 -6.86
C GLY A 341 5.71 -3.60 -7.10
N GLU A 342 4.56 -3.30 -6.51
CA GLU A 342 3.33 -4.09 -6.74
C GLU A 342 2.93 -4.09 -8.23
N HIS A 343 3.29 -3.04 -8.96
CA HIS A 343 3.05 -2.86 -10.39
C HIS A 343 3.94 -3.77 -11.28
N ALA A 344 4.97 -4.37 -10.71
CA ALA A 344 5.89 -5.29 -11.40
C ALA A 344 5.66 -6.76 -10.98
N SER A 345 4.41 -7.13 -10.69
CA SER A 345 3.98 -8.46 -10.27
C SER A 345 2.51 -8.72 -10.63
N ASP A 346 2.08 -9.98 -10.58
CA ASP A 346 0.68 -10.38 -10.80
C ASP A 346 -0.27 -10.00 -9.63
N TYR A 347 0.27 -9.53 -8.50
CA TYR A 347 -0.49 -9.13 -7.32
C TYR A 347 -0.63 -7.60 -7.24
N HIS A 348 -1.26 -6.99 -8.25
CA HIS A 348 -1.47 -5.54 -8.30
C HIS A 348 -2.23 -5.03 -7.05
N GLY A 349 -1.74 -3.93 -6.48
CA GLY A 349 -2.37 -3.27 -5.32
C GLY A 349 -2.17 -3.97 -3.98
N TRP A 350 -1.36 -5.02 -3.91
CA TRP A 350 -1.13 -5.78 -2.70
C TRP A 350 0.32 -5.69 -2.19
N MET A 351 0.48 -5.82 -0.86
CA MET A 351 1.80 -5.98 -0.26
C MET A 351 2.52 -7.22 -0.82
N GLN A 352 1.77 -8.29 -1.08
CA GLN A 352 2.29 -9.53 -1.68
C GLN A 352 3.04 -9.24 -2.98
N GLY A 353 2.47 -8.43 -3.88
CA GLY A 353 3.11 -8.08 -5.14
C GLY A 353 4.40 -7.30 -4.98
N ALA A 354 4.42 -6.36 -4.03
CA ALA A 354 5.63 -5.62 -3.70
C ALA A 354 6.73 -6.56 -3.14
N LEU A 355 6.37 -7.49 -2.26
CA LEU A 355 7.30 -8.46 -1.71
C LEU A 355 7.82 -9.43 -2.78
N VAL A 356 6.93 -10.00 -3.62
CA VAL A 356 7.31 -10.91 -4.71
C VAL A 356 8.29 -10.24 -5.67
N SER A 357 7.97 -9.04 -6.15
CA SER A 357 8.82 -8.32 -7.09
C SER A 357 10.14 -7.85 -6.45
N GLY A 358 10.11 -7.45 -5.19
CA GLY A 358 11.31 -7.09 -4.43
C GLY A 358 12.28 -8.28 -4.26
N LEU A 359 11.75 -9.46 -3.93
CA LEU A 359 12.53 -10.71 -3.83
C LEU A 359 13.10 -11.13 -5.17
N ARG A 360 12.31 -11.04 -6.27
CA ARG A 360 12.78 -11.30 -7.63
C ARG A 360 13.97 -10.40 -7.96
N ALA A 361 13.82 -9.10 -7.82
CA ALA A 361 14.88 -8.14 -8.14
C ALA A 361 16.13 -8.31 -7.24
N ALA A 362 15.94 -8.64 -5.96
CA ALA A 362 17.06 -8.96 -5.07
C ALA A 362 17.81 -10.22 -5.53
N THR A 363 17.11 -11.23 -6.04
CA THR A 363 17.70 -12.45 -6.60
C THR A 363 18.50 -12.14 -7.87
N GLU A 364 17.92 -11.36 -8.79
CA GLU A 364 18.61 -10.90 -10.02
C GLU A 364 19.91 -10.15 -9.68
N ILE A 365 19.86 -9.23 -8.71
CA ILE A 365 21.05 -8.48 -8.25
C ILE A 365 22.08 -9.43 -7.62
N HIS A 366 21.63 -10.36 -6.77
CA HIS A 366 22.52 -11.31 -6.10
C HIS A 366 23.22 -12.24 -7.06
N GLU A 367 22.47 -12.89 -7.95
CA GLU A 367 23.01 -13.88 -8.89
C GLU A 367 23.88 -13.22 -9.97
N GLY A 368 23.60 -11.94 -10.30
CA GLY A 368 24.22 -11.24 -11.42
C GLY A 368 23.58 -11.64 -12.75
N ASP A 369 23.99 -10.97 -13.81
CA ASP A 369 23.59 -11.33 -15.14
C ASP A 369 24.15 -12.74 -15.45
N SER A 370 23.26 -13.69 -15.66
CA SER A 370 23.60 -15.09 -15.90
C SER A 370 24.18 -15.35 -17.29
N ASP A 371 24.80 -14.33 -17.94
CA ASP A 371 25.44 -14.44 -19.24
C ASP A 371 26.71 -13.55 -19.30
N GLU A 372 27.82 -14.10 -18.85
CA GLU A 372 29.15 -13.90 -19.41
C GLU A 372 29.87 -15.23 -19.64
#